data_2f2b01a5f8db436e3eec2dd963b6a236
#
_entry.id   2f2b01a5f8db436e3eec2dd963b6a236
#
_cell.length_a   1.000
_cell.length_b   1.000
_cell.length_c   1.000
_cell.angle_alpha   90.00
_cell.angle_beta   90.00
_cell.angle_gamma   90.00
#
_symmetry.space_group_name_H-M   'P 1'
#
loop_
_entity.id
_entity.type
_entity.pdbx_description
1 polymer ?
#
loop_
_entity_poly.entity_id
_entity_poly.type
_entity_poly.pdbx_seq_one_letter_code
_entity_poly.pdbx_strand_id
1 'polypeptide(L)'
;LGFCAMGDGGPLAERGETRIGGRIPVNPSGGLESKGHPIGATGLGQIYELTQQLRGAAGARQVGGARTALQENSGGLLGIEEGAAVVTILQRQN
;
A
#
# COMPACT_ATOMS: atom_id res chain seq x y z
N LEU A 1 -8.13 -2.09 -7.95
CA LEU A 1 -8.40 -0.82 -7.26
C LEU A 1 -8.57 0.38 -8.22
N GLY A 2 -8.38 0.17 -9.51
CA GLY A 2 -8.66 1.22 -10.49
C GLY A 2 -7.52 2.21 -10.73
N PHE A 3 -6.33 1.93 -10.24
CA PHE A 3 -5.18 2.83 -10.47
C PHE A 3 -4.62 2.72 -11.89
N CYS A 4 -4.96 1.67 -12.60
CA CYS A 4 -4.61 1.47 -14.00
C CYS A 4 -5.60 0.52 -14.63
N ALA A 5 -5.54 0.35 -15.96
CA ALA A 5 -6.39 -0.60 -16.64
C ALA A 5 -6.04 -2.03 -16.20
N MET A 6 -7.02 -2.92 -16.29
CA MET A 6 -6.80 -4.32 -15.93
C MET A 6 -5.67 -4.91 -16.77
N GLY A 7 -4.73 -5.57 -16.10
CA GLY A 7 -3.56 -6.15 -16.75
C GLY A 7 -2.38 -5.20 -16.92
N ASP A 8 -2.52 -3.91 -16.60
CA ASP A 8 -1.47 -2.92 -16.80
C ASP A 8 -0.64 -2.66 -15.53
N GLY A 9 -0.89 -3.39 -14.44
CA GLY A 9 -0.15 -3.19 -13.20
C GLY A 9 1.34 -3.45 -13.33
N GLY A 10 1.72 -4.53 -14.03
CA GLY A 10 3.13 -4.83 -14.27
C GLY A 10 3.85 -3.74 -15.04
N PRO A 11 3.35 -3.33 -16.22
CA PRO A 11 3.93 -2.19 -16.93
C PRO A 11 4.00 -0.91 -16.12
N LEU A 12 2.98 -0.63 -15.30
CA LEU A 12 2.99 0.54 -14.42
C LEU A 12 4.17 0.49 -13.45
N ALA A 13 4.39 -0.65 -12.82
CA ALA A 13 5.51 -0.84 -11.89
C ALA A 13 6.85 -0.77 -12.61
N GLU A 14 6.93 -1.37 -13.81
CA GLU A 14 8.15 -1.40 -14.61
C GLU A 14 8.61 0.00 -15.00
N ARG A 15 7.68 0.92 -15.23
CA ARG A 15 8.01 2.32 -15.53
C ARG A 15 8.44 3.12 -14.29
N GLY A 16 8.45 2.49 -13.11
CA GLY A 16 8.87 3.16 -11.88
C GLY A 16 7.79 4.05 -11.25
N GLU A 17 6.54 3.94 -11.70
CA GLU A 17 5.47 4.80 -11.19
C GLU A 17 5.03 4.40 -9.79
N THR A 18 5.34 3.18 -9.35
CA THR A 18 4.93 2.70 -8.03
C THR A 18 6.04 2.77 -6.98
N ARG A 19 7.22 3.26 -7.34
CA ARG A 19 8.31 3.42 -6.38
C ARG A 19 8.16 4.71 -5.58
N ILE A 20 8.94 4.86 -4.52
CA ILE A 20 8.99 6.13 -3.78
C ILE A 20 9.49 7.21 -4.76
N GLY A 21 8.73 8.30 -4.86
CA GLY A 21 9.00 9.34 -5.84
C GLY A 21 8.25 9.15 -7.15
N GLY A 22 7.60 8.02 -7.36
CA GLY A 22 6.76 7.79 -8.53
C GLY A 22 5.37 8.40 -8.36
N ARG A 23 4.54 8.22 -9.39
CA ARG A 23 3.20 8.80 -9.42
C ARG A 23 2.27 8.20 -8.35
N ILE A 24 2.37 6.89 -8.13
CA ILE A 24 1.53 6.17 -7.17
C ILE A 24 2.42 5.24 -6.35
N PRO A 25 3.08 5.72 -5.30
CA PRO A 25 3.94 4.85 -4.48
C PRO A 25 3.15 3.72 -3.85
N VAL A 26 3.64 2.50 -4.00
CA VAL A 26 3.00 1.28 -3.48
C VAL A 26 3.99 0.59 -2.56
N ASN A 27 3.52 0.22 -1.36
CA ASN A 27 4.30 -0.52 -0.37
C ASN A 27 5.69 0.09 -0.12
N PRO A 28 5.77 1.38 0.25
CA PRO A 28 7.08 2.01 0.45
C PRO A 28 7.91 1.34 1.54
N SER A 29 7.29 0.58 2.44
CA SER A 29 8.03 -0.18 3.47
C SER A 29 8.58 -1.50 2.96
N GLY A 30 8.38 -1.84 1.68
CA GLY A 30 8.77 -3.11 1.10
C GLY A 30 7.67 -4.16 1.03
N GLY A 31 6.57 -3.93 1.76
CA GLY A 31 5.42 -4.82 1.72
C GLY A 31 5.66 -6.20 2.31
N LEU A 32 4.77 -7.12 1.99
CA LEU A 32 4.82 -8.47 2.56
C LEU A 32 6.04 -9.26 2.09
N GLU A 33 6.50 -9.05 0.87
CA GLU A 33 7.67 -9.75 0.37
C GLU A 33 8.92 -9.45 1.20
N SER A 34 9.05 -8.22 1.68
CA SER A 34 10.21 -7.83 2.46
C SER A 34 10.08 -8.15 3.95
N LYS A 35 8.85 -8.11 4.48
CA LYS A 35 8.63 -8.18 5.93
C LYS A 35 7.91 -9.43 6.39
N GLY A 36 7.40 -10.24 5.46
CA GLY A 36 6.59 -11.39 5.80
C GLY A 36 5.13 -11.00 6.05
N HIS A 37 4.32 -12.01 6.33
CA HIS A 37 2.87 -11.82 6.47
C HIS A 37 2.38 -12.45 7.79
N PRO A 38 2.62 -11.79 8.93
CA PRO A 38 2.01 -12.25 10.19
C PRO A 38 0.52 -11.93 10.14
N ILE A 39 -0.30 -12.95 9.89
CA ILE A 39 -1.71 -12.83 9.52
C ILE A 39 -2.48 -11.91 10.48
N GLY A 40 -2.27 -12.05 11.78
CA GLY A 40 -2.98 -11.24 12.78
C GLY A 40 -2.46 -9.81 12.92
N ALA A 41 -1.32 -9.47 12.29
CA ALA A 41 -0.67 -8.19 12.48
C ALA A 41 -0.48 -7.37 11.21
N THR A 42 -0.61 -7.98 10.02
CA THR A 42 -0.33 -7.31 8.76
C THR A 42 -1.19 -6.06 8.57
N GLY A 43 -2.50 -6.16 8.82
CA GLY A 43 -3.39 -5.01 8.64
C GLY A 43 -3.01 -3.83 9.52
N LEU A 44 -2.67 -4.09 10.78
CA LEU A 44 -2.23 -3.03 11.69
C LEU A 44 -0.87 -2.48 11.28
N GLY A 45 0.03 -3.34 10.79
CA GLY A 45 1.33 -2.89 10.27
C GLY A 45 1.18 -1.96 9.10
N GLN A 46 0.24 -2.23 8.20
CA GLN A 46 -0.06 -1.35 7.08
C GLN A 46 -0.56 0.01 7.57
N ILE A 47 -1.50 0.02 8.51
CA ILE A 47 -2.01 1.27 9.08
C ILE A 47 -0.91 2.04 9.79
N TYR A 48 -0.02 1.36 10.51
CA TYR A 48 1.13 2.00 11.15
C TYR A 48 2.01 2.71 10.12
N GLU A 49 2.39 2.02 9.04
CA GLU A 49 3.24 2.61 8.01
C GLU A 49 2.56 3.81 7.34
N LEU A 50 1.28 3.66 6.97
CA LEU A 50 0.55 4.76 6.34
C LEU A 50 0.40 5.96 7.27
N THR A 51 0.19 5.71 8.56
CA THR A 51 0.13 6.79 9.55
C THR A 51 1.46 7.55 9.61
N GLN A 52 2.58 6.82 9.63
CA GLN A 52 3.90 7.45 9.62
C GLN A 52 4.13 8.25 8.34
N GLN A 53 3.69 7.71 7.20
CA GLN A 53 3.80 8.42 5.92
C GLN A 53 3.02 9.73 5.95
N LEU A 54 1.78 9.69 6.42
CA LEU A 54 0.92 10.88 6.46
C LEU A 54 1.42 11.92 7.46
N ARG A 55 2.10 11.49 8.52
CA ARG A 55 2.68 12.39 9.51
C ARG A 55 4.04 12.94 9.10
N GLY A 56 4.59 12.49 7.98
CA GLY A 56 5.92 12.89 7.57
C GLY A 56 7.02 12.28 8.42
N ALA A 57 6.77 11.15 9.05
CA ALA A 57 7.67 10.53 10.02
C ALA A 57 8.28 9.21 9.55
N ALA A 58 8.25 8.93 8.25
CA ALA A 58 8.72 7.66 7.72
C ALA A 58 10.22 7.63 7.41
N GLY A 59 10.94 8.71 7.62
CA GLY A 59 12.38 8.76 7.42
C GLY A 59 12.76 8.53 5.97
N ALA A 60 13.68 7.60 5.72
CA ALA A 60 14.17 7.31 4.36
C ALA A 60 13.09 6.74 3.45
N ARG A 61 12.01 6.20 3.99
CA ARG A 61 10.89 5.65 3.21
C ARG A 61 9.85 6.72 2.86
N GLN A 62 10.03 7.96 3.29
CA GLN A 62 9.01 8.99 3.20
C GLN A 62 8.63 9.30 1.77
N VAL A 63 7.34 9.26 1.46
CA VAL A 63 6.76 9.72 0.22
C VAL A 63 6.55 11.23 0.35
N GLY A 64 7.14 12.01 -0.56
CA GLY A 64 6.99 13.46 -0.52
C GLY A 64 5.55 13.89 -0.78
N GLY A 65 5.04 14.80 0.06
CA GLY A 65 3.71 15.37 -0.13
C GLY A 65 2.55 14.42 0.15
N ALA A 66 2.77 13.34 0.90
CA ALA A 66 1.72 12.38 1.20
C ALA A 66 0.58 13.02 2.01
N ARG A 67 -0.63 13.00 1.48
CA ARG A 67 -1.81 13.56 2.14
C ARG A 67 -2.95 12.58 2.24
N THR A 68 -3.02 11.61 1.34
CA THR A 68 -4.05 10.57 1.32
C THR A 68 -3.36 9.24 1.11
N ALA A 69 -3.76 8.24 1.86
CA ALA A 69 -3.21 6.89 1.76
C ALA A 69 -4.33 5.87 1.69
N LEU A 70 -4.10 4.79 0.96
CA LEU A 70 -5.06 3.71 0.80
C LEU A 70 -4.40 2.42 1.26
N GLN A 71 -5.12 1.66 2.07
CA GLN A 71 -4.69 0.35 2.53
C GLN A 71 -5.69 -0.68 2.01
N GLU A 72 -5.17 -1.77 1.45
CA GLU A 72 -5.98 -2.93 1.10
C GLU A 72 -5.40 -4.11 1.84
N ASN A 73 -6.24 -4.88 2.48
CA ASN A 73 -5.84 -6.10 3.19
C ASN A 73 -6.90 -7.15 2.95
N SER A 74 -6.49 -8.28 2.40
CA SER A 74 -7.41 -9.35 2.08
C SER A 74 -6.91 -10.66 2.65
N GLY A 75 -7.80 -11.65 2.74
CA GLY A 75 -7.45 -12.94 3.29
C GLY A 75 -8.48 -13.99 2.99
N GLY A 76 -8.07 -15.25 3.17
CA GLY A 76 -8.90 -16.39 2.81
C GLY A 76 -9.02 -16.54 1.31
N LEU A 77 -9.40 -17.72 0.85
CA LEU A 77 -9.56 -17.98 -0.57
C LEU A 77 -10.90 -18.62 -0.83
N LEU A 78 -11.58 -18.17 -1.90
CA LEU A 78 -12.76 -18.82 -2.47
C LEU A 78 -12.43 -19.11 -3.93
N GLY A 79 -12.07 -20.36 -4.20
CA GLY A 79 -11.59 -20.74 -5.53
C GLY A 79 -10.26 -20.05 -5.84
N ILE A 80 -10.25 -19.14 -6.82
CA ILE A 80 -9.08 -18.37 -7.19
C ILE A 80 -9.12 -16.92 -6.67
N GLU A 81 -10.15 -16.59 -5.88
CA GLU A 81 -10.33 -15.23 -5.35
C GLU A 81 -10.19 -15.22 -3.84
N GLU A 82 -9.93 -14.06 -3.28
CA GLU A 82 -9.85 -13.89 -1.85
C GLU A 82 -11.21 -13.93 -1.20
N GLY A 83 -11.30 -14.57 -0.02
CA GLY A 83 -12.57 -14.74 0.67
C GLY A 83 -13.07 -13.46 1.32
N ALA A 84 -12.18 -12.53 1.66
CA ALA A 84 -12.54 -11.27 2.29
C ALA A 84 -11.50 -10.23 1.96
N ALA A 85 -11.91 -8.97 1.86
CA ALA A 85 -11.01 -7.86 1.63
C ALA A 85 -11.53 -6.62 2.35
N VAL A 86 -10.63 -5.81 2.87
CA VAL A 86 -10.95 -4.53 3.51
C VAL A 86 -10.08 -3.46 2.87
N VAL A 87 -10.71 -2.35 2.48
CA VAL A 87 -10.01 -1.19 1.95
C VAL A 87 -10.24 -0.03 2.91
N THR A 88 -9.16 0.62 3.32
CA THR A 88 -9.21 1.76 4.24
C THR A 88 -8.52 2.95 3.59
N ILE A 89 -9.14 4.12 3.68
CA ILE A 89 -8.55 5.36 3.20
C ILE A 89 -8.26 6.25 4.40
N LEU A 90 -7.02 6.69 4.50
CA LEU A 90 -6.56 7.60 5.54
C LEU A 90 -6.22 8.93 4.91
N GLN A 91 -6.53 10.02 5.59
CA GLN A 91 -6.26 11.35 5.06
C GLN A 91 -5.68 12.23 6.15
N ARG A 92 -4.66 13.00 5.78
CA ARG A 92 -4.10 14.01 6.65
C ARG A 92 -5.01 15.23 6.64
N GLN A 93 -5.31 15.77 7.82
CA GLN A 93 -6.23 16.91 7.92
C GLN A 93 -5.60 18.24 7.59
N ASN A 94 -4.30 18.35 7.64
CA ASN A 94 -3.58 19.61 7.36
C ASN A 94 -2.66 19.47 6.17
#